data_408d266a81fefa39ef541b4405b1081c
#
_entry.id   408d266a81fefa39ef541b4405b1081c
#
_cell.length_a   1.000
_cell.length_b   1.000
_cell.length_c   1.000
_cell.angle_alpha   90.00
_cell.angle_beta   90.00
_cell.angle_gamma   90.00
#
_symmetry.space_group_name_H-M   'P 1'
#
loop_
_entity.id
_entity.type
_entity.pdbx_description
1 polymer ?
#
loop_
_entity_poly.entity_id
_entity_poly.type
_entity_poly.pdbx_seq_one_letter_code
_entity_poly.pdbx_strand_id
1 'polypeptide(L)'
;MHRKLNSIFPSNGYKTTKKKVLEACAIAAYHQRTDIPVVTTLLSDDAPQFKQIAYQHALCWIHDGRNYKKLRPIVPYYKGKLEGFLDKYWDFYGELCEFQEIPDSEVAKQLSTKFDQLFSTVTGYEQLDERISKTKENKEHLLKVLVLPEVPLHNNAAELAARAKVRKRDVSLQTITDEGTKANDTFMTIVQTAKKLRVSVYDYIFDRVSSKFEMPSPAQLIGEKSSMN
;
A
#
# COMPACT_ATOMS: atom_id res chain seq x y z
N MET A 1 16.65 17.13 -17.82
CA MET A 1 16.96 16.75 -16.41
C MET A 1 18.16 15.80 -16.33
N HIS A 2 18.16 14.62 -16.96
CA HIS A 2 19.29 13.67 -16.93
C HIS A 2 20.63 14.27 -17.34
N ARG A 3 20.70 15.14 -18.38
CA ARG A 3 21.96 15.80 -18.82
C ARG A 3 22.54 16.70 -17.73
N LYS A 4 21.72 17.49 -17.02
CA LYS A 4 22.17 18.33 -15.89
C LYS A 4 22.65 17.49 -14.70
N LEU A 5 21.95 16.40 -14.36
CA LEU A 5 22.39 15.51 -13.30
C LEU A 5 23.72 14.81 -13.61
N ASN A 6 23.96 14.47 -14.87
CA ASN A 6 25.24 13.90 -15.29
C ASN A 6 26.40 14.88 -15.23
N SER A 7 26.18 16.19 -15.38
CA SER A 7 27.23 17.19 -15.17
C SER A 7 27.56 17.42 -13.69
N ILE A 8 26.55 17.29 -12.81
CA ILE A 8 26.74 17.48 -11.35
C ILE A 8 27.34 16.21 -10.72
N PHE A 9 26.94 15.04 -11.20
CA PHE A 9 27.38 13.73 -10.67
C PHE A 9 27.99 12.87 -11.80
N PRO A 10 29.22 13.16 -12.24
CA PRO A 10 29.79 12.56 -13.45
C PRO A 10 30.19 11.08 -13.28
N SER A 11 30.44 10.60 -12.07
CA SER A 11 30.94 9.24 -11.83
C SER A 11 29.84 8.21 -11.59
N ASN A 12 30.13 6.94 -11.90
CA ASN A 12 29.26 5.81 -11.63
C ASN A 12 28.99 5.59 -10.11
N GLY A 13 29.81 6.12 -9.21
CA GLY A 13 29.64 6.04 -7.76
C GLY A 13 28.39 6.76 -7.22
N TYR A 14 27.80 7.67 -8.01
CA TYR A 14 26.62 8.44 -7.62
C TYR A 14 25.28 7.89 -8.14
N LYS A 15 25.20 6.65 -8.61
CA LYS A 15 23.96 6.05 -9.16
C LYS A 15 22.78 6.14 -8.18
N THR A 16 23.02 5.78 -6.91
CA THR A 16 21.98 5.83 -5.86
C THR A 16 21.53 7.26 -5.57
N THR A 17 22.47 8.22 -5.50
CA THR A 17 22.16 9.64 -5.28
C THR A 17 21.39 10.22 -6.45
N LYS A 18 21.78 9.94 -7.70
CA LYS A 18 21.03 10.34 -8.90
C LYS A 18 19.61 9.81 -8.89
N LYS A 19 19.42 8.53 -8.53
CA LYS A 19 18.10 7.92 -8.41
C LYS A 19 17.23 8.66 -7.39
N LYS A 20 17.76 8.89 -6.18
CA LYS A 20 17.03 9.64 -5.12
C LYS A 20 16.65 11.05 -5.54
N VAL A 21 17.55 11.78 -6.22
CA VAL A 21 17.25 13.12 -6.72
C VAL A 21 16.16 13.08 -7.79
N LEU A 22 16.20 12.12 -8.71
CA LEU A 22 15.17 11.97 -9.73
C LEU A 22 13.80 11.62 -9.11
N GLU A 23 13.77 10.73 -8.13
CA GLU A 23 12.56 10.38 -7.38
C GLU A 23 11.98 11.59 -6.64
N ALA A 24 12.83 12.33 -5.92
CA ALA A 24 12.40 13.56 -5.23
C ALA A 24 11.84 14.62 -6.18
N CYS A 25 12.49 14.82 -7.34
CA CYS A 25 11.99 15.74 -8.36
C CYS A 25 10.67 15.27 -8.98
N ALA A 26 10.50 13.97 -9.19
CA ALA A 26 9.25 13.41 -9.72
C ALA A 26 8.10 13.60 -8.70
N ILE A 27 8.35 13.34 -7.42
CA ILE A 27 7.38 13.57 -6.35
C ILE A 27 7.02 15.06 -6.24
N ALA A 28 8.01 15.96 -6.25
CA ALA A 28 7.75 17.38 -6.22
C ALA A 28 6.91 17.87 -7.41
N ALA A 29 7.23 17.38 -8.62
CA ALA A 29 6.45 17.68 -9.81
C ALA A 29 5.02 17.12 -9.74
N TYR A 30 4.84 15.92 -9.16
CA TYR A 30 3.52 15.33 -8.94
C TYR A 30 2.68 16.18 -7.97
N HIS A 31 3.27 16.65 -6.87
CA HIS A 31 2.58 17.49 -5.89
C HIS A 31 2.22 18.90 -6.42
N GLN A 32 2.89 19.36 -7.48
CA GLN A 32 2.59 20.65 -8.15
C GLN A 32 1.52 20.51 -9.24
N ARG A 33 1.04 19.30 -9.56
CA ARG A 33 0.02 19.13 -10.59
C ARG A 33 -1.33 19.66 -10.14
N THR A 34 -2.01 20.36 -11.06
CA THR A 34 -3.36 20.90 -10.86
C THR A 34 -4.39 20.23 -11.78
N ASP A 35 -3.94 19.46 -12.77
CA ASP A 35 -4.77 18.76 -13.75
C ASP A 35 -5.23 17.37 -13.28
N ILE A 36 -4.60 16.82 -12.25
CA ILE A 36 -5.01 15.58 -11.55
C ILE A 36 -4.98 15.81 -10.04
N PRO A 37 -5.90 15.22 -9.28
CA PRO A 37 -5.84 15.29 -7.82
C PRO A 37 -4.62 14.53 -7.29
N VAL A 38 -3.91 15.15 -6.36
CA VAL A 38 -2.84 14.48 -5.61
C VAL A 38 -3.46 13.58 -4.55
N VAL A 39 -2.94 12.36 -4.42
CA VAL A 39 -3.39 11.40 -3.39
C VAL A 39 -3.14 11.99 -2.00
N THR A 40 -4.19 12.16 -1.23
CA THR A 40 -4.11 12.72 0.12
C THR A 40 -3.55 11.70 1.10
N THR A 41 -4.10 10.48 1.09
CA THR A 41 -3.71 9.39 1.99
C THR A 41 -3.35 8.15 1.19
N LEU A 42 -2.19 7.56 1.47
CA LEU A 42 -1.71 6.32 0.87
C LEU A 42 -1.55 5.25 1.94
N LEU A 43 -2.20 4.11 1.75
CA LEU A 43 -1.94 2.90 2.53
C LEU A 43 -1.03 1.97 1.74
N SER A 44 0.12 1.61 2.30
CA SER A 44 1.08 0.71 1.65
C SER A 44 1.81 -0.22 2.63
N ASP A 45 2.69 -1.06 2.12
CA ASP A 45 3.77 -1.66 2.90
C ASP A 45 4.86 -0.61 3.22
N ASP A 46 5.85 -0.96 4.06
CA ASP A 46 6.95 -0.04 4.42
C ASP A 46 8.04 0.06 3.32
N ALA A 47 7.66 -0.10 2.05
CA ALA A 47 8.62 0.01 0.96
C ALA A 47 9.00 1.48 0.69
N PRO A 48 10.31 1.78 0.56
CA PRO A 48 10.80 3.17 0.47
C PRO A 48 10.20 3.99 -0.66
N GLN A 49 9.79 3.35 -1.77
CA GLN A 49 9.21 4.02 -2.94
C GLN A 49 7.86 4.68 -2.67
N PHE A 50 7.16 4.29 -1.60
CA PHE A 50 5.86 4.87 -1.25
C PHE A 50 5.96 6.08 -0.33
N LYS A 51 7.14 6.31 0.25
CA LYS A 51 7.37 7.46 1.15
C LYS A 51 7.26 8.76 0.37
N GLN A 52 6.55 9.73 0.93
CA GLN A 52 6.36 11.09 0.40
C GLN A 52 5.50 11.21 -0.89
N ILE A 53 4.90 10.12 -1.39
CA ILE A 53 3.96 10.21 -2.53
C ILE A 53 2.67 10.91 -2.13
N ALA A 54 2.15 10.64 -0.95
CA ALA A 54 0.94 11.24 -0.41
C ALA A 54 1.26 12.16 0.78
N TYR A 55 0.35 13.07 1.09
CA TYR A 55 0.48 13.94 2.27
C TYR A 55 0.43 13.13 3.57
N GLN A 56 -0.34 12.06 3.59
CA GLN A 56 -0.46 11.15 4.71
C GLN A 56 -0.14 9.72 4.27
N HIS A 57 0.65 9.03 5.05
CA HIS A 57 1.05 7.67 4.76
C HIS A 57 0.64 6.75 5.92
N ALA A 58 -0.16 5.75 5.63
CA ALA A 58 -0.53 4.68 6.54
C ALA A 58 0.20 3.39 6.17
N LEU A 59 0.55 2.58 7.16
CA LEU A 59 1.19 1.28 6.96
C LEU A 59 0.23 0.13 7.20
N CYS A 60 0.35 -0.89 6.38
CA CYS A 60 -0.44 -2.11 6.47
C CYS A 60 -0.02 -2.98 7.65
N TRP A 61 -0.91 -3.18 8.62
CA TRP A 61 -0.70 -4.04 9.79
C TRP A 61 -0.38 -5.48 9.42
N ILE A 62 -1.04 -6.02 8.39
CA ILE A 62 -0.79 -7.39 7.93
C ILE A 62 0.64 -7.56 7.41
N HIS A 63 1.19 -6.55 6.71
CA HIS A 63 2.58 -6.58 6.26
C HIS A 63 3.57 -6.47 7.41
N ASP A 64 3.30 -5.59 8.37
CA ASP A 64 4.12 -5.50 9.58
C ASP A 64 4.12 -6.83 10.36
N GLY A 65 2.94 -7.41 10.60
CA GLY A 65 2.79 -8.71 11.26
C GLY A 65 3.48 -9.88 10.53
N ARG A 66 3.49 -9.86 9.19
CA ARG A 66 4.22 -10.87 8.40
C ARG A 66 5.73 -10.84 8.65
N ASN A 67 6.30 -9.71 9.05
CA ASN A 67 7.73 -9.64 9.35
C ASN A 67 8.09 -10.39 10.63
N TYR A 68 7.22 -10.45 11.62
CA TYR A 68 7.40 -11.31 12.81
C TYR A 68 7.35 -12.79 12.43
N LYS A 69 6.47 -13.19 11.51
CA LYS A 69 6.38 -14.59 11.02
C LYS A 69 7.62 -15.04 10.24
N LYS A 70 8.47 -14.12 9.80
CA LYS A 70 9.76 -14.45 9.17
C LYS A 70 10.84 -14.83 10.19
N LEU A 71 10.66 -14.47 11.46
CA LEU A 71 11.54 -14.89 12.54
C LEU A 71 11.35 -16.41 12.75
N ARG A 72 12.46 -17.14 12.75
CA ARG A 72 12.45 -18.62 12.88
C ARG A 72 13.34 -19.02 14.03
N PRO A 73 12.92 -18.83 15.28
CA PRO A 73 13.69 -19.24 16.44
C PRO A 73 13.84 -20.77 16.47
N ILE A 74 15.07 -21.24 16.63
CA ILE A 74 15.40 -22.68 16.72
C ILE A 74 15.13 -23.17 18.14
N VAL A 75 15.40 -22.34 19.15
CA VAL A 75 15.25 -22.68 20.57
C VAL A 75 13.79 -22.62 20.97
N PRO A 76 13.20 -23.68 21.56
CA PRO A 76 11.78 -23.68 21.97
C PRO A 76 11.39 -22.51 22.88
N TYR A 77 12.28 -22.11 23.78
CA TYR A 77 12.06 -20.94 24.64
C TYR A 77 11.79 -19.66 23.86
N TYR A 78 12.59 -19.36 22.84
CA TYR A 78 12.39 -18.17 21.98
C TYR A 78 11.17 -18.32 21.07
N LYS A 79 10.82 -19.54 20.67
CA LYS A 79 9.59 -19.80 19.93
C LYS A 79 8.37 -19.41 20.77
N GLY A 80 8.31 -19.82 22.04
CA GLY A 80 7.24 -19.42 22.96
C GLY A 80 7.18 -17.90 23.19
N LYS A 81 8.35 -17.21 23.23
CA LYS A 81 8.38 -15.74 23.31
C LYS A 81 7.77 -15.06 22.09
N LEU A 82 8.10 -15.56 20.88
CA LEU A 82 7.55 -15.05 19.62
C LEU A 82 6.04 -15.31 19.54
N GLU A 83 5.59 -16.50 19.84
CA GLU A 83 4.16 -16.87 19.83
C GLU A 83 3.36 -16.00 20.80
N GLY A 84 3.80 -15.88 22.07
CA GLY A 84 3.12 -15.05 23.05
C GLY A 84 3.14 -13.55 22.75
N PHE A 85 4.14 -13.06 22.00
CA PHE A 85 4.11 -11.69 21.48
C PHE A 85 3.13 -11.53 20.32
N LEU A 86 3.10 -12.51 19.39
CA LEU A 86 2.19 -12.49 18.26
C LEU A 86 0.72 -12.55 18.68
N ASP A 87 0.39 -13.30 19.73
CA ASP A 87 -0.97 -13.31 20.28
C ASP A 87 -1.38 -11.88 20.70
N LYS A 88 -0.56 -11.20 21.49
CA LYS A 88 -0.81 -9.81 21.91
C LYS A 88 -0.86 -8.83 20.73
N TYR A 89 -0.04 -9.05 19.70
CA TYR A 89 -0.03 -8.23 18.48
C TYR A 89 -1.38 -8.34 17.75
N TRP A 90 -1.89 -9.55 17.57
CA TRP A 90 -3.15 -9.77 16.86
C TRP A 90 -4.37 -9.40 17.70
N ASP A 91 -4.31 -9.53 19.03
CA ASP A 91 -5.34 -9.01 19.92
C ASP A 91 -5.43 -7.48 19.78
N PHE A 92 -4.30 -6.79 19.80
CA PHE A 92 -4.27 -5.34 19.58
C PHE A 92 -4.77 -4.93 18.18
N TYR A 93 -4.44 -5.70 17.15
CA TYR A 93 -5.00 -5.50 15.81
C TYR A 93 -6.53 -5.65 15.80
N GLY A 94 -7.07 -6.62 16.53
CA GLY A 94 -8.51 -6.80 16.73
C GLY A 94 -9.18 -5.58 17.34
N GLU A 95 -8.58 -4.99 18.38
CA GLU A 95 -9.07 -3.76 19.01
C GLU A 95 -9.05 -2.55 18.04
N LEU A 96 -8.06 -2.47 17.15
CA LEU A 96 -8.06 -1.44 16.10
C LEU A 96 -9.18 -1.66 15.07
N CYS A 97 -9.52 -2.91 14.75
CA CYS A 97 -10.67 -3.21 13.90
C CYS A 97 -12.00 -2.79 14.58
N GLU A 98 -12.16 -3.08 15.86
CA GLU A 98 -13.33 -2.65 16.64
C GLU A 98 -13.44 -1.13 16.72
N PHE A 99 -12.33 -0.44 16.95
CA PHE A 99 -12.27 1.02 16.92
C PHE A 99 -12.69 1.59 15.58
N GLN A 100 -12.33 0.94 14.48
CA GLN A 100 -12.67 1.40 13.12
C GLN A 100 -14.20 1.38 12.87
N GLU A 101 -14.92 0.43 13.47
CA GLU A 101 -16.38 0.34 13.37
C GLU A 101 -17.09 1.45 14.18
N ILE A 102 -16.54 1.79 15.35
CA ILE A 102 -17.12 2.80 16.26
C ILE A 102 -15.98 3.69 16.79
N PRO A 103 -15.57 4.71 16.01
CA PRO A 103 -14.48 5.59 16.43
C PRO A 103 -14.87 6.45 17.64
N ASP A 104 -14.00 6.46 18.65
CA ASP A 104 -14.13 7.28 19.86
C ASP A 104 -12.78 7.89 20.26
N SER A 105 -12.78 9.16 20.62
CA SER A 105 -11.55 9.91 20.91
C SER A 105 -10.83 9.43 22.18
N GLU A 106 -11.56 8.92 23.17
CA GLU A 106 -10.97 8.42 24.40
C GLU A 106 -10.37 7.03 24.17
N VAL A 107 -11.10 6.18 23.43
CA VAL A 107 -10.58 4.87 22.98
C VAL A 107 -9.33 5.04 22.12
N ALA A 108 -9.27 6.04 21.25
CA ALA A 108 -8.07 6.33 20.44
C ALA A 108 -6.85 6.63 21.32
N LYS A 109 -6.99 7.41 22.39
CA LYS A 109 -5.91 7.69 23.36
C LYS A 109 -5.46 6.43 24.11
N GLN A 110 -6.42 5.60 24.53
CA GLN A 110 -6.14 4.33 25.22
C GLN A 110 -5.38 3.39 24.28
N LEU A 111 -5.80 3.24 23.04
CA LEU A 111 -5.11 2.42 22.04
C LEU A 111 -3.71 2.95 21.73
N SER A 112 -3.52 4.26 21.63
CA SER A 112 -2.18 4.85 21.48
C SER A 112 -1.25 4.53 22.66
N THR A 113 -1.77 4.58 23.89
CA THR A 113 -1.01 4.22 25.09
C THR A 113 -0.71 2.72 25.14
N LYS A 114 -1.68 1.89 24.79
CA LYS A 114 -1.53 0.43 24.72
C LYS A 114 -0.50 0.02 23.67
N PHE A 115 -0.45 0.71 22.54
CA PHE A 115 0.60 0.55 21.54
C PHE A 115 1.98 0.76 22.15
N ASP A 116 2.18 1.89 22.85
CA ASP A 116 3.48 2.19 23.49
C ASP A 116 3.88 1.13 24.50
N GLN A 117 2.95 0.62 25.28
CA GLN A 117 3.19 -0.46 26.24
C GLN A 117 3.59 -1.76 25.54
N LEU A 118 2.83 -2.18 24.52
CA LEU A 118 3.06 -3.41 23.78
C LEU A 118 4.42 -3.39 23.09
N PHE A 119 4.72 -2.32 22.36
CA PHE A 119 5.95 -2.19 21.56
C PHE A 119 7.14 -1.61 22.34
N SER A 120 7.03 -1.51 23.69
CA SER A 120 8.16 -1.30 24.59
C SER A 120 8.56 -2.59 25.31
N THR A 121 7.93 -3.72 25.00
CA THR A 121 8.25 -5.03 25.59
C THR A 121 9.66 -5.46 25.18
N VAL A 122 10.45 -5.88 26.18
CA VAL A 122 11.74 -6.54 25.98
C VAL A 122 11.57 -8.02 26.28
N THR A 123 11.78 -8.86 25.28
CA THR A 123 11.55 -10.31 25.38
C THR A 123 12.80 -11.09 25.76
N GLY A 124 13.99 -10.49 25.53
CA GLY A 124 15.29 -11.15 25.63
C GLY A 124 15.63 -12.03 24.41
N TYR A 125 14.82 -11.97 23.35
CA TYR A 125 15.14 -12.53 22.05
C TYR A 125 15.48 -11.38 21.10
N GLU A 126 16.77 -11.14 20.86
CA GLU A 126 17.31 -9.97 20.17
C GLU A 126 16.60 -9.68 18.83
N GLN A 127 16.41 -10.68 17.97
CA GLN A 127 15.76 -10.51 16.68
C GLN A 127 14.29 -10.08 16.82
N LEU A 128 13.60 -10.54 17.86
CA LEU A 128 12.24 -10.14 18.15
C LEU A 128 12.21 -8.71 18.71
N ASP A 129 13.13 -8.39 19.61
CA ASP A 129 13.23 -7.06 20.22
C ASP A 129 13.59 -5.99 19.18
N GLU A 130 14.49 -6.30 18.24
CA GLU A 130 14.75 -5.43 17.08
C GLU A 130 13.50 -5.23 16.20
N ARG A 131 12.71 -6.29 15.96
CA ARG A 131 11.48 -6.17 15.16
C ARG A 131 10.42 -5.35 15.88
N ILE A 132 10.28 -5.51 17.20
CA ILE A 132 9.39 -4.70 18.05
C ILE A 132 9.79 -3.22 17.96
N SER A 133 11.07 -2.90 18.06
CA SER A 133 11.58 -1.54 17.94
C SER A 133 11.22 -0.91 16.57
N LYS A 134 11.39 -1.65 15.49
CA LYS A 134 11.02 -1.18 14.14
C LYS A 134 9.51 -0.91 13.99
N THR A 135 8.67 -1.74 14.60
CA THR A 135 7.22 -1.48 14.62
C THR A 135 6.91 -0.23 15.44
N LYS A 136 7.58 -0.04 16.58
CA LYS A 136 7.45 1.16 17.41
C LYS A 136 7.83 2.44 16.69
N GLU A 137 8.91 2.44 15.92
CA GLU A 137 9.35 3.56 15.09
C GLU A 137 8.29 3.98 14.05
N ASN A 138 7.49 3.03 13.58
CA ASN A 138 6.43 3.24 12.62
C ASN A 138 5.07 3.60 13.26
N LYS A 139 5.03 3.93 14.56
CA LYS A 139 3.79 4.21 15.32
C LYS A 139 2.85 5.15 14.58
N GLU A 140 3.34 6.31 14.13
CA GLU A 140 2.51 7.34 13.49
C GLU A 140 1.81 6.82 12.23
N HIS A 141 2.50 5.98 11.46
CA HIS A 141 1.97 5.41 10.22
C HIS A 141 1.02 4.23 10.48
N LEU A 142 1.32 3.39 11.46
CA LEU A 142 0.48 2.24 11.84
C LEU A 142 -0.81 2.68 12.55
N LEU A 143 -0.74 3.72 13.37
CA LEU A 143 -1.89 4.26 14.09
C LEU A 143 -2.62 5.39 13.33
N LYS A 144 -2.42 5.50 12.02
CA LYS A 144 -3.12 6.50 11.20
C LYS A 144 -4.65 6.36 11.28
N VAL A 145 -5.16 5.16 11.48
CA VAL A 145 -6.57 4.85 11.69
C VAL A 145 -7.18 5.59 12.90
N LEU A 146 -6.40 5.90 13.92
CA LEU A 146 -6.89 6.63 15.10
C LEU A 146 -7.21 8.10 14.80
N VAL A 147 -6.64 8.64 13.71
CA VAL A 147 -6.88 10.03 13.25
C VAL A 147 -7.79 10.03 12.03
N LEU A 148 -7.72 9.01 11.20
CA LEU A 148 -8.49 8.82 9.96
C LEU A 148 -9.12 7.42 9.98
N PRO A 149 -10.25 7.24 10.67
CA PRO A 149 -10.89 5.93 10.83
C PRO A 149 -11.31 5.26 9.51
N GLU A 150 -11.51 6.04 8.46
CA GLU A 150 -11.81 5.56 7.11
C GLU A 150 -10.63 4.85 6.42
N VAL A 151 -9.41 5.00 6.94
CA VAL A 151 -8.22 4.35 6.36
C VAL A 151 -8.17 2.88 6.77
N PRO A 152 -8.22 1.93 5.82
CA PRO A 152 -8.16 0.51 6.16
C PRO A 152 -6.86 0.13 6.88
N LEU A 153 -6.93 -0.84 7.78
CA LEU A 153 -5.76 -1.40 8.48
C LEU A 153 -4.90 -2.31 7.59
N HIS A 154 -5.41 -2.67 6.40
CA HIS A 154 -4.70 -3.54 5.45
C HIS A 154 -4.98 -3.15 4.00
N ASN A 155 -4.02 -3.42 3.12
CA ASN A 155 -4.08 -3.12 1.69
C ASN A 155 -4.51 -4.30 0.81
N ASN A 156 -5.26 -5.26 1.34
CA ASN A 156 -5.69 -6.47 0.61
C ASN A 156 -6.38 -6.16 -0.73
N ALA A 157 -7.18 -5.10 -0.81
CA ALA A 157 -7.86 -4.72 -2.05
C ALA A 157 -6.87 -4.35 -3.17
N ALA A 158 -5.80 -3.64 -2.84
CA ALA A 158 -4.73 -3.31 -3.78
C ALA A 158 -3.90 -4.55 -4.17
N GLU A 159 -3.61 -5.44 -3.19
CA GLU A 159 -2.91 -6.70 -3.46
C GLU A 159 -3.70 -7.61 -4.40
N LEU A 160 -5.01 -7.73 -4.21
CA LEU A 160 -5.87 -8.53 -5.09
C LEU A 160 -5.88 -7.98 -6.52
N ALA A 161 -5.88 -6.66 -6.68
CA ALA A 161 -5.75 -6.03 -8.00
C ALA A 161 -4.38 -6.32 -8.64
N ALA A 162 -3.29 -6.22 -7.86
CA ALA A 162 -1.95 -6.54 -8.33
C ALA A 162 -1.79 -8.02 -8.70
N ARG A 163 -2.41 -8.95 -7.96
CA ARG A 163 -2.39 -10.40 -8.27
C ARG A 163 -2.94 -10.73 -9.65
N ALA A 164 -3.94 -9.99 -10.13
CA ALA A 164 -4.46 -10.18 -11.48
C ALA A 164 -3.38 -9.94 -12.55
N LYS A 165 -2.55 -8.90 -12.36
CA LYS A 165 -1.41 -8.60 -13.24
C LYS A 165 -0.32 -9.67 -13.14
N VAL A 166 0.00 -10.11 -11.92
CA VAL A 166 0.99 -11.18 -11.69
C VAL A 166 0.55 -12.46 -12.37
N ARG A 167 -0.68 -12.92 -12.14
CA ARG A 167 -1.21 -14.14 -12.80
C ARG A 167 -1.19 -14.04 -14.33
N LYS A 168 -1.55 -12.88 -14.87
CA LYS A 168 -1.48 -12.68 -16.33
C LYS A 168 -0.05 -12.81 -16.83
N ARG A 169 0.92 -12.24 -16.13
CA ARG A 169 2.34 -12.35 -16.47
C ARG A 169 2.85 -13.80 -16.39
N ASP A 170 2.40 -14.56 -15.40
CA ASP A 170 2.79 -15.97 -15.23
C ASP A 170 2.29 -16.85 -16.38
N VAL A 171 1.11 -16.51 -16.98
CA VAL A 171 0.53 -17.25 -18.11
C VAL A 171 1.01 -16.72 -19.46
N SER A 172 1.10 -15.41 -19.64
CA SER A 172 1.35 -14.76 -20.93
C SER A 172 2.76 -14.23 -21.09
N LEU A 173 3.65 -14.46 -20.10
CA LEU A 173 5.00 -13.91 -20.05
C LEU A 173 5.01 -12.37 -20.05
N GLN A 174 6.14 -11.78 -20.44
CA GLN A 174 6.29 -10.32 -20.51
C GLN A 174 5.87 -9.79 -21.87
N THR A 175 5.38 -8.57 -21.89
CA THR A 175 5.22 -7.79 -23.12
C THR A 175 6.60 -7.40 -23.64
N ILE A 176 6.80 -7.48 -24.97
CA ILE A 176 8.10 -7.25 -25.62
C ILE A 176 8.22 -5.79 -26.08
N THR A 177 7.09 -5.15 -26.46
CA THR A 177 7.08 -3.78 -26.98
C THR A 177 6.37 -2.82 -26.04
N ASP A 178 6.67 -1.53 -26.17
CA ASP A 178 6.00 -0.47 -25.40
C ASP A 178 4.51 -0.38 -25.74
N GLU A 179 4.13 -0.57 -27.00
CA GLU A 179 2.74 -0.62 -27.45
C GLU A 179 2.02 -1.81 -26.84
N GLY A 180 2.65 -2.99 -26.82
CA GLY A 180 2.11 -4.19 -26.19
C GLY A 180 1.92 -4.00 -24.69
N THR A 181 2.84 -3.29 -24.03
CA THR A 181 2.72 -2.95 -22.60
C THR A 181 1.54 -2.01 -22.36
N LYS A 182 1.41 -0.94 -23.15
CA LYS A 182 0.29 0.01 -23.05
C LYS A 182 -1.06 -0.67 -23.31
N ALA A 183 -1.15 -1.51 -24.35
CA ALA A 183 -2.35 -2.27 -24.65
C ALA A 183 -2.73 -3.20 -23.48
N ASN A 184 -1.77 -3.96 -22.95
CA ASN A 184 -1.98 -4.83 -21.81
C ASN A 184 -2.47 -4.06 -20.57
N ASP A 185 -1.87 -2.91 -20.28
CA ASP A 185 -2.25 -2.09 -19.12
C ASP A 185 -3.65 -1.48 -19.31
N THR A 186 -3.98 -1.04 -20.50
CA THR A 186 -5.32 -0.54 -20.86
C THR A 186 -6.38 -1.62 -20.67
N PHE A 187 -6.18 -2.81 -21.26
CA PHE A 187 -7.14 -3.92 -21.12
C PHE A 187 -7.26 -4.38 -19.67
N MET A 188 -6.16 -4.46 -18.93
CA MET A 188 -6.21 -4.83 -17.50
C MET A 188 -6.98 -3.79 -16.68
N THR A 189 -6.80 -2.51 -16.97
CA THR A 189 -7.55 -1.43 -16.30
C THR A 189 -9.04 -1.56 -16.57
N ILE A 190 -9.44 -1.72 -17.83
CA ILE A 190 -10.85 -1.91 -18.22
C ILE A 190 -11.45 -3.13 -17.51
N VAL A 191 -10.78 -4.29 -17.60
CA VAL A 191 -11.26 -5.55 -17.01
C VAL A 191 -11.43 -5.45 -15.50
N GLN A 192 -10.44 -4.90 -14.79
CA GLN A 192 -10.51 -4.80 -13.32
C GLN A 192 -11.53 -3.75 -12.88
N THR A 193 -11.64 -2.64 -13.59
CA THR A 193 -12.65 -1.60 -13.30
C THR A 193 -14.05 -2.13 -13.53
N ALA A 194 -14.33 -2.75 -14.68
CA ALA A 194 -15.65 -3.34 -14.98
C ALA A 194 -16.04 -4.38 -13.92
N LYS A 195 -15.11 -5.27 -13.51
CA LYS A 195 -15.36 -6.25 -12.44
C LYS A 195 -15.71 -5.60 -11.11
N LYS A 196 -14.97 -4.57 -10.68
CA LYS A 196 -15.26 -3.84 -9.43
C LYS A 196 -16.61 -3.12 -9.48
N LEU A 197 -16.98 -2.61 -10.63
CA LEU A 197 -18.25 -1.94 -10.87
C LEU A 197 -19.41 -2.91 -11.12
N ARG A 198 -19.14 -4.22 -11.17
CA ARG A 198 -20.11 -5.28 -11.51
C ARG A 198 -20.75 -5.08 -12.89
N VAL A 199 -19.95 -4.58 -13.85
CA VAL A 199 -20.32 -4.44 -15.25
C VAL A 199 -19.78 -5.63 -16.01
N SER A 200 -20.54 -6.16 -16.99
CA SER A 200 -20.09 -7.24 -17.85
C SER A 200 -18.86 -6.78 -18.65
N VAL A 201 -17.73 -7.44 -18.42
CA VAL A 201 -16.47 -7.15 -19.11
C VAL A 201 -16.60 -7.38 -20.62
N TYR A 202 -17.29 -8.47 -21.00
CA TYR A 202 -17.50 -8.83 -22.41
C TYR A 202 -18.31 -7.76 -23.13
N ASP A 203 -19.46 -7.39 -22.58
CA ASP A 203 -20.36 -6.41 -23.21
C ASP A 203 -19.68 -5.05 -23.30
N TYR A 204 -18.93 -4.66 -22.27
CA TYR A 204 -18.19 -3.40 -22.27
C TYR A 204 -17.12 -3.37 -23.37
N ILE A 205 -16.31 -4.44 -23.49
CA ILE A 205 -15.28 -4.51 -24.53
C ILE A 205 -15.92 -4.58 -25.90
N PHE A 206 -17.00 -5.37 -26.07
CA PHE A 206 -17.72 -5.48 -27.32
C PHE A 206 -18.29 -4.14 -27.78
N ASP A 207 -18.92 -3.39 -26.88
CA ASP A 207 -19.42 -2.05 -27.15
C ASP A 207 -18.32 -1.10 -27.67
N ARG A 208 -17.14 -1.14 -27.08
CA ARG A 208 -16.00 -0.30 -27.50
C ARG A 208 -15.38 -0.75 -28.82
N VAL A 209 -15.16 -2.04 -29.00
CA VAL A 209 -14.53 -2.60 -30.22
C VAL A 209 -15.46 -2.50 -31.43
N SER A 210 -16.78 -2.67 -31.19
CA SER A 210 -17.77 -2.49 -32.25
C SER A 210 -18.14 -1.01 -32.52
N SER A 211 -17.50 -0.07 -31.83
CA SER A 211 -17.73 1.38 -31.95
C SER A 211 -19.18 1.82 -31.71
N LYS A 212 -19.93 1.07 -30.91
CA LYS A 212 -21.32 1.43 -30.53
C LYS A 212 -21.35 2.59 -29.56
N PHE A 213 -20.47 2.56 -28.55
CA PHE A 213 -20.35 3.56 -27.50
C PHE A 213 -21.68 3.83 -26.74
N GLU A 214 -22.52 2.80 -26.61
CA GLU A 214 -23.81 2.88 -25.89
C GLU A 214 -23.62 2.82 -24.37
N MET A 215 -22.54 2.17 -23.90
CA MET A 215 -22.23 2.09 -22.48
C MET A 215 -21.47 3.32 -22.00
N PRO A 216 -21.70 3.82 -20.76
CA PRO A 216 -20.94 4.93 -20.19
C PRO A 216 -19.44 4.62 -20.11
N SER A 217 -18.60 5.64 -20.10
CA SER A 217 -17.16 5.47 -19.91
C SER A 217 -16.84 4.91 -18.50
N PRO A 218 -15.65 4.28 -18.27
CA PRO A 218 -15.30 3.83 -16.92
C PRO A 218 -15.29 4.98 -15.90
N ALA A 219 -14.90 6.18 -16.32
CA ALA A 219 -14.91 7.37 -15.47
C ALA A 219 -16.33 7.78 -15.04
N GLN A 220 -17.28 7.75 -15.97
CA GLN A 220 -18.69 8.02 -15.67
C GLN A 220 -19.28 6.95 -14.73
N LEU A 221 -19.03 5.66 -15.02
CA LEU A 221 -19.47 4.55 -14.16
C LEU A 221 -18.90 4.64 -12.74
N ILE A 222 -17.64 5.09 -12.59
CA ILE A 222 -17.03 5.34 -11.27
C ILE A 222 -17.74 6.50 -10.56
N GLY A 223 -17.95 7.62 -11.28
CA GLY A 223 -18.63 8.80 -10.74
C GLY A 223 -20.05 8.49 -10.26
N GLU A 224 -20.82 7.78 -11.06
CA GLU A 224 -22.20 7.36 -10.71
C GLU A 224 -22.24 6.51 -9.44
N LYS A 225 -21.30 5.54 -9.30
CA LYS A 225 -21.24 4.70 -8.11
C LYS A 225 -20.67 5.41 -6.87
N SER A 226 -19.81 6.40 -7.05
CA SER A 226 -19.30 7.20 -5.93
C SER A 226 -20.34 8.16 -5.34
N SER A 227 -21.31 8.57 -6.14
CA SER A 227 -22.43 9.42 -5.68
C SER A 227 -23.58 8.64 -5.05
N MET A 228 -23.55 7.31 -5.09
CA MET A 228 -24.58 6.43 -4.50
C MET A 228 -24.20 5.88 -3.12
N ASN A 229 -22.98 6.14 -2.64
CA ASN A 229 -22.46 5.80 -1.32
C ASN A 229 -22.25 7.07 -0.48
#